data_66c35c6556bb1108f9661bb2a5856fd4
#
_entry.id   66c35c6556bb1108f9661bb2a5856fd4
#
_cell.length_a   1.000
_cell.length_b   1.000
_cell.length_c   1.000
_cell.angle_alpha   90.00
_cell.angle_beta   90.00
_cell.angle_gamma   90.00
#
_symmetry.space_group_name_H-M   'P 1'
#
loop_
_entity.id
_entity.type
_entity.pdbx_description
1 polymer ?
#
loop_
_entity_poly.entity_id
_entity_poly.type
_entity_poly.pdbx_seq_one_letter_code
_entity_poly.pdbx_strand_id
1 'polypeptide(L)'
;MKKVYVFLADGFEETEAIFPIDLLIRAGATVEKVSVTGKKEVTGSHNITVIADSVFADNSYDDADMLFLPGGPGHKTLLEHADLIELVKKANE
;
A
#
# COMPACT_ATOMS: atom_id res chain seq x y z
N MET A 1 -4.59 4.67 -18.17
CA MET A 1 -3.74 5.12 -17.08
C MET A 1 -3.22 3.92 -16.29
N LYS A 2 -2.03 4.02 -15.76
CA LYS A 2 -1.48 2.93 -14.93
C LYS A 2 -2.17 2.90 -13.57
N LYS A 3 -2.46 1.73 -13.07
CA LYS A 3 -3.08 1.53 -11.77
C LYS A 3 -2.03 1.00 -10.79
N VAL A 4 -1.84 1.72 -9.69
CA VAL A 4 -0.86 1.39 -8.65
C VAL A 4 -1.59 1.17 -7.33
N TYR A 5 -1.34 0.04 -6.70
CA TYR A 5 -1.82 -0.22 -5.34
C TYR A 5 -0.67 -0.06 -4.37
N VAL A 6 -0.88 0.77 -3.34
CA VAL A 6 0.11 1.02 -2.29
C VAL A 6 -0.43 0.40 -1.01
N PHE A 7 0.32 -0.52 -0.41
CA PHE A 7 -0.13 -1.25 0.76
C PHE A 7 0.45 -0.62 2.03
N LEU A 8 -0.44 -0.20 2.93
CA LEU A 8 -0.06 0.52 4.14
C LEU A 8 -0.38 -0.31 5.37
N ALA A 9 0.62 -0.47 6.25
CA ALA A 9 0.47 -1.08 7.56
C ALA A 9 0.85 -0.06 8.62
N ASP A 10 0.33 -0.21 9.83
CA ASP A 10 0.75 0.65 10.93
C ASP A 10 2.26 0.57 11.11
N GLY A 11 2.90 1.71 11.31
CA GLY A 11 4.35 1.81 11.38
C GLY A 11 5.03 2.00 10.05
N PHE A 12 4.29 2.30 8.97
CA PHE A 12 4.93 2.61 7.68
C PHE A 12 5.77 3.88 7.80
N GLU A 13 6.80 3.99 6.94
CA GLU A 13 7.62 5.21 6.90
C GLU A 13 6.90 6.25 6.05
N GLU A 14 6.49 7.35 6.68
CA GLU A 14 5.63 8.35 6.03
C GLU A 14 6.23 8.90 4.75
N THR A 15 7.51 9.28 4.79
CA THR A 15 8.16 9.85 3.60
C THR A 15 8.27 8.82 2.49
N GLU A 16 8.58 7.57 2.84
CA GLU A 16 8.74 6.50 1.85
C GLU A 16 7.43 6.08 1.22
N ALA A 17 6.30 6.38 1.87
CA ALA A 17 4.98 6.09 1.31
C ALA A 17 4.42 7.30 0.58
N ILE A 18 4.35 8.44 1.24
CA ILE A 18 3.60 9.60 0.76
C ILE A 18 4.29 10.28 -0.41
N PHE A 19 5.63 10.40 -0.37
CA PHE A 19 6.36 11.05 -1.45
C PHE A 19 6.21 10.30 -2.77
N PRO A 20 6.42 8.98 -2.85
CA PRO A 20 6.17 8.24 -4.10
C PRO A 20 4.70 8.30 -4.54
N ILE A 21 3.75 8.25 -3.60
CA ILE A 21 2.32 8.37 -3.94
C ILE A 21 2.08 9.69 -4.65
N ASP A 22 2.59 10.79 -4.09
CA ASP A 22 2.41 12.12 -4.68
C ASP A 22 3.04 12.19 -6.07
N LEU A 23 4.25 11.67 -6.22
CA LEU A 23 4.91 11.67 -7.53
C LEU A 23 4.14 10.86 -8.57
N LEU A 24 3.62 9.69 -8.19
CA LEU A 24 2.86 8.85 -9.10
C LEU A 24 1.56 9.54 -9.54
N ILE A 25 0.89 10.20 -8.62
CA ILE A 25 -0.33 10.95 -8.95
C ILE A 25 -0.01 12.09 -9.91
N ARG A 26 1.07 12.82 -9.65
CA ARG A 26 1.49 13.92 -10.54
C ARG A 26 1.85 13.42 -11.92
N ALA A 27 2.38 12.20 -12.01
CA ALA A 27 2.75 11.58 -13.29
C ALA A 27 1.54 10.99 -14.03
N GLY A 28 0.34 11.07 -13.46
CA GLY A 28 -0.88 10.62 -14.14
C GLY A 28 -1.32 9.20 -13.78
N ALA A 29 -0.66 8.53 -12.84
CA ALA A 29 -1.08 7.21 -12.42
C ALA A 29 -2.33 7.30 -11.54
N THR A 30 -3.14 6.24 -11.56
CA THR A 30 -4.24 6.08 -10.62
C THR A 30 -3.70 5.31 -9.43
N VAL A 31 -3.65 5.94 -8.26
CA VAL A 31 -3.07 5.34 -7.07
C VAL A 31 -4.16 5.01 -6.06
N GLU A 32 -4.21 3.76 -5.66
CA GLU A 32 -5.11 3.30 -4.61
C GLU A 32 -4.29 2.98 -3.36
N LYS A 33 -4.59 3.67 -2.25
CA LYS A 33 -3.96 3.39 -0.96
C LYS A 33 -4.78 2.34 -0.26
N VAL A 34 -4.15 1.21 0.06
CA VAL A 34 -4.83 0.04 0.62
C VAL A 34 -4.29 -0.24 2.01
N SER A 35 -5.17 -0.27 3.00
CA SER A 35 -4.79 -0.65 4.37
C SER A 35 -4.79 -2.17 4.50
N VAL A 36 -3.74 -2.72 5.09
CA VAL A 36 -3.68 -4.16 5.40
C VAL A 36 -4.08 -4.45 6.85
N THR A 37 -4.51 -3.40 7.59
CA THR A 37 -4.84 -3.55 9.02
C THR A 37 -6.29 -3.88 9.29
N GLY A 38 -7.14 -3.80 8.28
CA GLY A 38 -8.59 -3.99 8.44
C GLY A 38 -9.35 -2.70 8.70
N LYS A 39 -8.64 -1.59 8.94
CA LYS A 39 -9.21 -0.26 9.11
C LYS A 39 -8.63 0.67 8.07
N LYS A 40 -9.41 1.66 7.62
CA LYS A 40 -8.88 2.64 6.66
C LYS A 40 -7.86 3.58 7.27
N GLU A 41 -7.94 3.85 8.57
CA GLU A 41 -6.96 4.70 9.25
C GLU A 41 -5.67 3.92 9.48
N VAL A 42 -4.56 4.43 8.98
CA VAL A 42 -3.25 3.79 9.13
C VAL A 42 -2.28 4.84 9.66
N THR A 43 -1.58 4.51 10.73
CA THR A 43 -0.66 5.45 11.38
C THR A 43 0.78 5.04 11.13
N GLY A 44 1.58 5.97 10.61
CA GLY A 44 2.98 5.73 10.32
C GLY A 44 3.85 5.74 11.56
N SER A 45 5.14 5.47 11.36
CA SER A 45 6.11 5.35 12.45
C SER A 45 6.36 6.66 13.17
N HIS A 46 6.04 7.79 12.54
CA HIS A 46 6.18 9.13 13.14
C HIS A 46 4.83 9.71 13.56
N ASN A 47 3.86 8.82 13.79
CA ASN A 47 2.54 9.17 14.33
C ASN A 47 1.69 10.04 13.40
N ILE A 48 1.93 9.96 12.10
CA ILE A 48 1.09 10.63 11.12
C ILE A 48 0.07 9.61 10.61
N THR A 49 -1.21 9.94 10.78
CA THR A 49 -2.29 9.04 10.34
C THR A 49 -2.79 9.46 8.97
N VAL A 50 -2.90 8.49 8.08
CA VAL A 50 -3.50 8.69 6.77
C VAL A 50 -4.75 7.83 6.64
N ILE A 51 -5.67 8.25 5.78
CA ILE A 51 -6.89 7.50 5.50
C ILE A 51 -6.68 6.79 4.17
N ALA A 52 -6.67 5.46 4.21
CA ALA A 52 -6.57 4.67 2.99
C ALA A 52 -7.86 4.73 2.20
N ASP A 53 -7.77 4.45 0.91
CA ASP A 53 -8.94 4.43 0.03
C ASP A 53 -9.78 3.18 0.27
N SER A 54 -9.13 2.06 0.61
CA SER A 54 -9.82 0.78 0.83
C SER A 54 -9.00 -0.07 1.78
N VAL A 55 -9.57 -1.21 2.20
CA VAL A 55 -8.84 -2.24 2.94
C VAL A 55 -8.54 -3.40 1.98
N PHE A 56 -7.58 -4.25 2.37
CA PHE A 56 -7.05 -5.29 1.48
C PHE A 56 -8.15 -6.19 0.90
N ALA A 57 -9.12 -6.58 1.71
CA ALA A 57 -10.17 -7.51 1.30
C ALA A 57 -11.15 -6.91 0.29
N ASP A 58 -11.13 -5.59 0.09
CA ASP A 58 -12.08 -4.90 -0.80
C ASP A 58 -11.73 -5.03 -2.28
N ASN A 59 -10.53 -5.50 -2.62
CA ASN A 59 -10.02 -5.44 -4.00
C ASN A 59 -9.62 -6.82 -4.51
N SER A 60 -9.66 -6.98 -5.83
CA SER A 60 -9.17 -8.19 -6.50
C SER A 60 -7.73 -8.02 -7.01
N TYR A 61 -7.31 -6.79 -7.25
CA TYR A 61 -5.98 -6.44 -7.78
C TYR A 61 -5.71 -6.92 -9.20
N ASP A 62 -6.75 -7.39 -9.90
CA ASP A 62 -6.60 -7.88 -11.27
C ASP A 62 -6.20 -6.79 -12.25
N ASP A 63 -6.53 -5.53 -11.93
CA ASP A 63 -6.21 -4.37 -12.77
C ASP A 63 -4.88 -3.70 -12.40
N ALA A 64 -4.09 -4.30 -11.51
CA ALA A 64 -2.86 -3.67 -11.04
C ALA A 64 -1.77 -3.68 -12.10
N ASP A 65 -1.16 -2.52 -12.33
CA ASP A 65 0.06 -2.41 -13.13
C ASP A 65 1.29 -2.45 -12.23
N MET A 66 1.14 -2.04 -10.96
CA MET A 66 2.24 -2.04 -10.00
C MET A 66 1.71 -2.20 -8.58
N LEU A 67 2.46 -2.93 -7.77
CA LEU A 67 2.24 -3.05 -6.34
C LEU A 67 3.41 -2.38 -5.63
N PHE A 68 3.13 -1.49 -4.68
CA PHE A 68 4.15 -0.76 -3.96
C PHE A 68 4.00 -0.98 -2.46
N LEU A 69 5.09 -1.40 -1.82
CA LEU A 69 5.12 -1.69 -0.39
C LEU A 69 6.16 -0.77 0.27
N PRO A 70 5.73 0.29 0.96
CA PRO A 70 6.65 1.20 1.62
C PRO A 70 7.43 0.52 2.75
N GLY A 71 8.61 1.05 3.05
CA GLY A 71 9.43 0.56 4.15
C GLY A 71 8.95 1.07 5.51
N GLY A 72 9.78 0.84 6.52
CA GLY A 72 9.54 1.25 7.90
C GLY A 72 9.28 0.05 8.81
N PRO A 73 9.10 0.30 10.12
CA PRO A 73 8.81 -0.79 11.07
C PRO A 73 7.58 -1.61 10.74
N GLY A 74 6.64 -1.05 9.98
CA GLY A 74 5.43 -1.76 9.55
C GLY A 74 5.69 -2.88 8.55
N HIS A 75 6.93 -3.01 8.03
CA HIS A 75 7.24 -4.05 7.04
C HIS A 75 7.00 -5.46 7.57
N LYS A 76 7.11 -5.67 8.87
CA LYS A 76 6.82 -6.98 9.47
C LYS A 76 5.37 -7.38 9.26
N THR A 77 4.45 -6.45 9.45
CA THR A 77 3.02 -6.72 9.21
C THR A 77 2.77 -7.09 7.76
N LEU A 78 3.44 -6.39 6.83
CA LEU A 78 3.31 -6.72 5.41
C LEU A 78 3.84 -8.13 5.11
N LEU A 79 4.98 -8.49 5.69
CA LEU A 79 5.58 -9.82 5.48
C LEU A 79 4.75 -10.94 6.09
N GLU A 80 3.98 -10.65 7.15
CA GLU A 80 3.15 -11.64 7.82
C GLU A 80 1.75 -11.76 7.22
N HIS A 81 1.41 -10.90 6.27
CA HIS A 81 0.10 -10.92 5.63
C HIS A 81 0.12 -11.95 4.50
N ALA A 82 -0.38 -13.16 4.77
CA ALA A 82 -0.26 -14.28 3.83
C ALA A 82 -0.87 -13.98 2.46
N ASP A 83 -2.04 -13.38 2.44
CA ASP A 83 -2.72 -13.07 1.17
C ASP A 83 -1.97 -12.03 0.36
N LEU A 84 -1.34 -11.05 1.02
CA LEU A 84 -0.52 -10.06 0.35
C LEU A 84 0.73 -10.71 -0.25
N ILE A 85 1.37 -11.61 0.48
CA ILE A 85 2.55 -12.32 -0.01
C ILE A 85 2.19 -13.15 -1.25
N GLU A 86 1.06 -13.83 -1.24
CA GLU A 86 0.61 -14.58 -2.41
C GLU A 86 0.35 -13.66 -3.60
N LEU A 87 -0.24 -12.48 -3.36
CA LEU A 87 -0.46 -11.50 -4.41
C LEU A 87 0.86 -11.04 -5.03
N VAL A 88 1.87 -10.76 -4.19
CA VAL A 88 3.19 -10.31 -4.67
C VAL A 88 3.85 -11.41 -5.49
N LYS A 89 3.78 -12.66 -5.04
CA LYS A 89 4.33 -13.79 -5.80
C LYS A 89 3.66 -13.91 -7.17
N LYS A 90 2.35 -13.79 -7.21
CA LYS A 90 1.60 -13.89 -8.45
C LYS A 90 1.96 -12.76 -9.42
N ALA A 91 2.14 -11.55 -8.89
CA ALA A 91 2.51 -10.40 -9.71
C ALA A 91 3.90 -10.56 -10.32
N ASN A 92 4.74 -11.36 -9.70
CA ASN A 92 6.12 -11.56 -10.14
C ASN A 92 6.27 -12.72 -11.14
N GLU A 93 5.19 -13.39 -11.45
CA GLU A 93 5.17 -14.42 -12.48
C GLU A 93 5.01 -13.80 -13.86
#